data_9826cdf85a6aface3d49e54c21345998
#
_entry.id   9826cdf85a6aface3d49e54c21345998
#
_cell.length_a   1.000
_cell.length_b   1.000
_cell.length_c   1.000
_cell.angle_alpha   90.00
_cell.angle_beta   90.00
_cell.angle_gamma   90.00
#
_symmetry.space_group_name_H-M   'P 1'
#
loop_
_entity.id
_entity.type
_entity.pdbx_description
1 polymer ?
#
loop_
_entity_poly.entity_id
_entity_poly.type
_entity_poly.pdbx_seq_one_letter_code
_entity_poly.pdbx_strand_id
1 'polypeptide(L)'
;MRFNKQIFTILILSLSLALLGSGCVSEGEGAESNVTQEITDSGFSNIRENPVTPWNSVPTSPVIDPTACIDPQASVIGAVEIGASVMVSPMASIRSDEGMPIFVGNGSNVQDGVVLHGLETINEEGEPVEKNLVEVDGKKYSVYIGENVSLAHQSQVHGPASVGNDTFIGMQAFVFKSKIGNNCVLEPTAAAIGVTVPDGRYIPAGTVVTSQDEADKLPEITDDYAYKHTNEAVVYVNVNLAEGYNKAS
;
A
#
# COMPACT_ATOMS: atom_id res chain seq x y z
N MET A 1 -37.82 -24.02 35.50
CA MET A 1 -38.07 -23.02 34.43
C MET A 1 -37.62 -23.63 33.11
N ARG A 2 -38.56 -23.97 32.22
CA ARG A 2 -38.27 -24.65 30.95
C ARG A 2 -37.93 -23.62 29.88
N PHE A 3 -36.79 -23.73 29.24
CA PHE A 3 -36.46 -22.94 28.04
C PHE A 3 -36.93 -23.68 26.79
N ASN A 4 -37.77 -23.00 26.02
CA ASN A 4 -38.36 -23.46 24.78
C ASN A 4 -37.37 -23.23 23.62
N LYS A 5 -37.00 -24.30 22.94
CA LYS A 5 -36.20 -24.23 21.68
C LYS A 5 -37.20 -24.07 20.53
N GLN A 6 -37.20 -22.93 19.87
CA GLN A 6 -37.84 -22.77 18.55
C GLN A 6 -36.83 -23.08 17.46
N ILE A 7 -37.14 -24.09 16.70
CA ILE A 7 -36.41 -24.52 15.49
C ILE A 7 -36.98 -23.70 14.34
N PHE A 8 -36.15 -22.89 13.67
CA PHE A 8 -36.51 -22.25 12.41
C PHE A 8 -36.18 -23.21 11.25
N THR A 9 -37.22 -23.75 10.63
CA THR A 9 -37.15 -24.54 9.39
C THR A 9 -37.27 -23.58 8.22
N ILE A 10 -36.21 -23.42 7.41
CA ILE A 10 -36.25 -22.67 6.15
C ILE A 10 -36.73 -23.64 5.06
N LEU A 11 -37.88 -23.35 4.50
CA LEU A 11 -38.51 -24.06 3.38
C LEU A 11 -37.92 -23.51 2.07
N ILE A 12 -37.13 -24.29 1.34
CA ILE A 12 -36.69 -23.96 -0.01
C ILE A 12 -37.75 -24.45 -0.99
N LEU A 13 -38.46 -23.53 -1.61
CA LEU A 13 -39.45 -23.79 -2.65
C LEU A 13 -38.73 -23.77 -4.02
N SER A 14 -38.51 -24.95 -4.60
CA SER A 14 -38.06 -25.11 -5.98
C SER A 14 -39.26 -25.03 -6.93
N LEU A 15 -39.34 -23.99 -7.75
CA LEU A 15 -40.35 -23.83 -8.79
C LEU A 15 -39.78 -24.34 -10.12
N SER A 16 -40.17 -25.56 -10.50
CA SER A 16 -39.90 -26.12 -11.82
C SER A 16 -41.02 -25.72 -12.77
N LEU A 17 -40.72 -24.86 -13.76
CA LEU A 17 -41.69 -24.53 -14.82
C LEU A 17 -41.28 -25.31 -16.09
N ALA A 18 -42.04 -26.34 -16.42
CA ALA A 18 -41.98 -27.03 -17.69
C ALA A 18 -42.89 -26.33 -18.67
N LEU A 19 -42.32 -25.78 -19.75
CA LEU A 19 -43.09 -25.34 -20.93
C LEU A 19 -42.79 -26.31 -22.09
N LEU A 20 -43.82 -27.08 -22.44
CA LEU A 20 -43.93 -27.78 -23.69
C LEU A 20 -44.42 -26.78 -24.74
N GLY A 21 -43.64 -26.59 -25.78
CA GLY A 21 -44.01 -25.83 -26.95
C GLY A 21 -43.38 -26.45 -28.17
N SER A 22 -44.17 -27.16 -28.94
CA SER A 22 -43.87 -27.74 -30.26
C SER A 22 -43.85 -26.67 -31.33
N GLY A 23 -42.92 -26.77 -32.26
CA GLY A 23 -43.17 -26.17 -33.55
C GLY A 23 -41.97 -25.63 -34.33
N CYS A 24 -41.66 -26.31 -35.38
CA CYS A 24 -41.03 -25.87 -36.66
C CYS A 24 -39.49 -25.66 -36.68
N VAL A 25 -38.89 -26.61 -37.35
CA VAL A 25 -37.55 -26.60 -37.94
C VAL A 25 -37.46 -25.50 -39.01
N SER A 26 -36.48 -24.62 -38.90
CA SER A 26 -35.83 -24.00 -40.02
C SER A 26 -34.32 -24.01 -39.78
N GLU A 27 -33.64 -24.75 -40.62
CA GLU A 27 -32.19 -24.80 -40.72
C GLU A 27 -31.70 -23.37 -41.06
N GLY A 28 -30.98 -22.77 -40.14
CA GLY A 28 -30.18 -21.58 -40.36
C GLY A 28 -28.82 -21.86 -39.72
N GLU A 29 -27.81 -22.07 -40.53
CA GLU A 29 -26.41 -22.14 -40.10
C GLU A 29 -26.06 -20.83 -39.40
N GLY A 30 -26.19 -20.82 -38.08
CA GLY A 30 -25.67 -19.78 -37.22
C GLY A 30 -24.23 -20.14 -36.86
N ALA A 31 -23.28 -19.49 -37.52
CA ALA A 31 -21.90 -19.50 -37.07
C ALA A 31 -21.85 -19.03 -35.61
N GLU A 32 -21.62 -19.93 -34.66
CA GLU A 32 -21.17 -19.59 -33.34
C GLU A 32 -19.82 -18.88 -33.49
N SER A 33 -19.84 -17.56 -33.46
CA SER A 33 -18.62 -16.80 -33.24
C SER A 33 -18.14 -17.08 -31.84
N ASN A 34 -17.26 -18.06 -31.69
CA ASN A 34 -16.39 -18.16 -30.54
C ASN A 34 -15.56 -16.89 -30.53
N VAL A 35 -16.08 -15.85 -29.88
CA VAL A 35 -15.27 -14.71 -29.40
C VAL A 35 -14.45 -15.27 -28.24
N THR A 36 -13.38 -16.00 -28.58
CA THR A 36 -12.23 -16.08 -27.69
C THR A 36 -11.72 -14.66 -27.62
N GLN A 37 -12.11 -13.95 -26.57
CA GLN A 37 -11.45 -12.72 -26.20
C GLN A 37 -10.00 -13.13 -25.94
N GLU A 38 -9.13 -12.91 -26.92
CA GLU A 38 -7.69 -12.93 -26.67
C GLU A 38 -7.49 -11.91 -25.55
N ILE A 39 -7.18 -12.41 -24.37
CA ILE A 39 -6.57 -11.59 -23.31
C ILE A 39 -5.22 -11.23 -23.90
N THR A 40 -5.18 -10.16 -24.69
CA THR A 40 -3.93 -9.52 -25.03
C THR A 40 -3.35 -9.13 -23.67
N ASP A 41 -2.27 -9.82 -23.28
CA ASP A 41 -1.40 -9.33 -22.22
C ASP A 41 -1.22 -7.85 -22.52
N SER A 42 -1.69 -6.98 -21.62
CA SER A 42 -1.69 -5.53 -21.83
C SER A 42 -0.28 -4.97 -21.96
N GLY A 43 0.74 -5.82 -21.91
CA GLY A 43 2.14 -5.49 -22.10
C GLY A 43 2.72 -4.58 -21.01
N PHE A 44 1.95 -4.28 -19.97
CA PHE A 44 2.45 -3.47 -18.86
C PHE A 44 3.18 -4.34 -17.84
N SER A 45 4.50 -4.14 -17.71
CA SER A 45 5.23 -4.67 -16.58
C SER A 45 4.68 -4.09 -15.27
N ASN A 46 4.70 -4.89 -14.22
CA ASN A 46 4.37 -4.43 -12.87
C ASN A 46 5.39 -3.39 -12.35
N ILE A 47 6.60 -3.39 -12.88
CA ILE A 47 7.63 -2.35 -12.67
C ILE A 47 7.76 -1.58 -13.98
N ARG A 48 7.45 -0.27 -13.98
CA ARG A 48 7.43 0.54 -15.19
C ARG A 48 7.58 2.03 -14.92
N GLU A 49 7.89 2.76 -15.97
CA GLU A 49 7.85 4.23 -15.95
C GLU A 49 6.43 4.79 -15.81
N ASN A 50 6.31 6.01 -15.34
CA ASN A 50 5.05 6.75 -15.35
C ASN A 50 4.66 7.14 -16.80
N PRO A 51 3.36 7.29 -17.09
CA PRO A 51 2.92 7.84 -18.36
C PRO A 51 3.28 9.33 -18.48
N VAL A 52 3.43 9.80 -19.70
CA VAL A 52 3.46 11.24 -19.99
C VAL A 52 2.09 11.84 -19.71
N THR A 53 2.08 12.90 -18.92
CA THR A 53 0.86 13.67 -18.60
C THR A 53 1.13 15.16 -18.81
N PRO A 54 0.09 16.03 -18.85
CA PRO A 54 0.30 17.48 -18.99
C PRO A 54 1.20 18.08 -17.91
N TRP A 55 1.14 17.56 -16.68
CA TRP A 55 1.95 18.02 -15.54
C TRP A 55 3.26 17.25 -15.36
N ASN A 56 3.43 16.08 -15.98
CA ASN A 56 4.66 15.29 -15.91
C ASN A 56 5.03 14.80 -17.32
N SER A 57 5.78 15.62 -18.03
CA SER A 57 6.14 15.40 -19.43
C SER A 57 7.33 14.45 -19.62
N VAL A 58 8.02 14.07 -18.55
CA VAL A 58 9.22 13.24 -18.59
C VAL A 58 8.94 11.90 -17.89
N PRO A 59 8.89 10.78 -18.62
CA PRO A 59 8.80 9.47 -17.99
C PRO A 59 10.02 9.20 -17.11
N THR A 60 9.79 8.62 -15.94
CA THR A 60 10.83 8.22 -14.99
C THR A 60 10.59 6.76 -14.61
N SER A 61 11.62 5.94 -14.68
CA SER A 61 11.57 4.54 -14.27
C SER A 61 11.98 4.38 -12.81
N PRO A 62 11.45 3.37 -12.11
CA PRO A 62 11.90 3.02 -10.77
C PRO A 62 13.38 2.66 -10.73
N VAL A 63 14.06 3.04 -9.65
CA VAL A 63 15.43 2.65 -9.32
C VAL A 63 15.36 1.70 -8.12
N ILE A 64 15.72 0.45 -8.33
CA ILE A 64 15.56 -0.62 -7.34
C ILE A 64 16.94 -1.24 -7.07
N ASP A 65 17.30 -1.33 -5.79
CA ASP A 65 18.52 -2.03 -5.39
C ASP A 65 18.42 -3.53 -5.77
N PRO A 66 19.48 -4.14 -6.31
CA PRO A 66 19.47 -5.53 -6.77
C PRO A 66 19.22 -6.56 -5.65
N THR A 67 19.35 -6.17 -4.38
CA THR A 67 19.04 -7.04 -3.23
C THR A 67 17.60 -6.91 -2.74
N ALA A 68 16.84 -5.93 -3.25
CA ALA A 68 15.41 -5.83 -2.98
C ALA A 68 14.64 -6.92 -3.73
N CYS A 69 13.54 -7.38 -3.15
CA CYS A 69 12.62 -8.34 -3.76
C CYS A 69 11.27 -7.70 -4.01
N ILE A 70 10.85 -7.66 -5.27
CA ILE A 70 9.55 -7.11 -5.67
C ILE A 70 8.68 -8.27 -6.16
N ASP A 71 7.58 -8.53 -5.45
CA ASP A 71 6.62 -9.55 -5.89
C ASP A 71 6.02 -9.21 -7.26
N PRO A 72 5.86 -10.18 -8.16
CA PRO A 72 5.26 -9.94 -9.49
C PRO A 72 3.84 -9.36 -9.46
N GLN A 73 3.11 -9.51 -8.35
CA GLN A 73 1.77 -8.94 -8.18
C GLN A 73 1.78 -7.53 -7.57
N ALA A 74 2.95 -7.03 -7.14
CA ALA A 74 3.09 -5.64 -6.71
C ALA A 74 3.23 -4.71 -7.90
N SER A 75 2.85 -3.44 -7.76
CA SER A 75 3.06 -2.40 -8.77
C SER A 75 4.04 -1.36 -8.27
N VAL A 76 5.10 -1.10 -9.06
CA VAL A 76 6.09 -0.03 -8.78
C VAL A 76 6.19 0.85 -10.02
N ILE A 77 5.74 2.10 -9.94
CA ILE A 77 5.53 2.95 -11.11
C ILE A 77 6.15 4.33 -10.90
N GLY A 78 6.89 4.81 -11.89
CA GLY A 78 7.39 6.17 -11.93
C GLY A 78 8.66 6.39 -11.10
N ALA A 79 8.83 7.60 -10.58
CA ALA A 79 10.00 8.04 -9.82
C ALA A 79 10.05 7.38 -8.41
N VAL A 80 10.25 6.08 -8.34
CA VAL A 80 10.35 5.32 -7.08
C VAL A 80 11.79 4.86 -6.88
N GLU A 81 12.34 5.13 -5.69
CA GLU A 81 13.67 4.64 -5.28
C GLU A 81 13.47 3.60 -4.16
N ILE A 82 13.94 2.37 -4.37
CA ILE A 82 13.85 1.27 -3.39
C ILE A 82 15.26 0.83 -2.99
N GLY A 83 15.53 0.89 -1.69
CA GLY A 83 16.81 0.55 -1.08
C GLY A 83 17.08 -0.95 -0.97
N ALA A 84 18.25 -1.27 -0.42
CA ALA A 84 18.76 -2.64 -0.27
C ALA A 84 17.90 -3.48 0.68
N SER A 85 17.75 -4.77 0.37
CA SER A 85 17.05 -5.75 1.20
C SER A 85 15.59 -5.40 1.53
N VAL A 86 14.96 -4.56 0.71
CA VAL A 86 13.54 -4.24 0.85
C VAL A 86 12.69 -5.38 0.29
N MET A 87 11.68 -5.80 1.04
CA MET A 87 10.63 -6.73 0.58
C MET A 87 9.40 -5.94 0.18
N VAL A 88 8.94 -6.10 -1.06
CA VAL A 88 7.64 -5.59 -1.53
C VAL A 88 6.75 -6.77 -1.85
N SER A 89 5.74 -6.97 -1.04
CA SER A 89 4.83 -8.12 -1.02
C SER A 89 3.72 -8.02 -2.07
N PRO A 90 2.96 -9.10 -2.32
CA PRO A 90 1.88 -9.11 -3.30
C PRO A 90 0.87 -7.98 -3.13
N MET A 91 0.36 -7.47 -4.24
CA MET A 91 -0.68 -6.42 -4.30
C MET A 91 -0.29 -5.08 -3.67
N ALA A 92 0.95 -4.88 -3.26
CA ALA A 92 1.43 -3.56 -2.87
C ALA A 92 1.45 -2.62 -4.09
N SER A 93 1.12 -1.34 -3.87
CA SER A 93 1.10 -0.32 -4.92
C SER A 93 1.95 0.87 -4.52
N ILE A 94 3.08 1.06 -5.18
CA ILE A 94 4.02 2.17 -4.98
C ILE A 94 4.02 2.99 -6.27
N ARG A 95 3.36 4.16 -6.26
CA ARG A 95 3.19 4.95 -7.47
C ARG A 95 3.62 6.39 -7.28
N SER A 96 4.69 6.78 -7.97
CA SER A 96 5.17 8.15 -8.12
C SER A 96 4.95 8.64 -9.56
N ASP A 97 3.71 8.60 -9.99
CA ASP A 97 3.25 8.99 -11.32
C ASP A 97 2.75 10.46 -11.37
N GLU A 98 2.82 11.17 -10.24
CA GLU A 98 2.46 12.58 -10.11
C GLU A 98 3.68 13.50 -9.84
N GLY A 99 4.89 13.07 -10.23
CA GLY A 99 6.08 13.91 -10.33
C GLY A 99 7.23 13.53 -9.41
N MET A 100 7.33 14.13 -8.21
CA MET A 100 8.50 13.98 -7.33
C MET A 100 8.58 12.61 -6.66
N PRO A 101 9.79 12.10 -6.35
CA PRO A 101 10.01 10.72 -6.00
C PRO A 101 9.34 10.25 -4.71
N ILE A 102 9.07 8.93 -4.68
CA ILE A 102 8.84 8.15 -3.48
C ILE A 102 10.13 7.39 -3.16
N PHE A 103 10.57 7.45 -1.91
CA PHE A 103 11.74 6.72 -1.43
C PHE A 103 11.35 5.69 -0.37
N VAL A 104 11.94 4.48 -0.48
CA VAL A 104 11.81 3.41 0.53
C VAL A 104 13.22 2.99 0.94
N GLY A 105 13.57 3.23 2.20
CA GLY A 105 14.90 3.01 2.76
C GLY A 105 15.25 1.54 2.97
N ASN A 106 16.55 1.27 3.15
CA ASN A 106 17.12 -0.06 3.30
C ASN A 106 16.44 -0.88 4.42
N GLY A 107 16.29 -2.18 4.21
CA GLY A 107 15.73 -3.10 5.20
C GLY A 107 14.25 -2.91 5.50
N SER A 108 13.59 -1.95 4.86
CA SER A 108 12.15 -1.72 5.04
C SER A 108 11.31 -2.77 4.34
N ASN A 109 10.04 -2.87 4.70
CA ASN A 109 9.12 -3.79 4.03
C ASN A 109 7.78 -3.13 3.74
N VAL A 110 7.26 -3.42 2.55
CA VAL A 110 5.98 -2.94 2.04
C VAL A 110 5.09 -4.18 1.87
N GLN A 111 4.27 -4.46 2.88
CA GLN A 111 3.52 -5.71 2.95
C GLN A 111 2.29 -5.70 2.04
N ASP A 112 1.54 -6.82 2.05
CA ASP A 112 0.43 -7.06 1.12
C ASP A 112 -0.60 -5.94 1.12
N GLY A 113 -0.91 -5.43 -0.06
CA GLY A 113 -1.93 -4.42 -0.26
C GLY A 113 -1.61 -3.03 0.29
N VAL A 114 -0.38 -2.75 0.69
CA VAL A 114 0.07 -1.41 1.09
C VAL A 114 0.01 -0.45 -0.10
N VAL A 115 -0.41 0.79 0.17
CA VAL A 115 -0.41 1.86 -0.84
C VAL A 115 0.54 2.99 -0.42
N LEU A 116 1.52 3.28 -1.27
CA LEU A 116 2.33 4.48 -1.22
C LEU A 116 2.02 5.34 -2.44
N HIS A 117 1.52 6.55 -2.21
CA HIS A 117 1.16 7.49 -3.26
C HIS A 117 1.29 8.94 -2.79
N GLY A 118 1.57 9.86 -3.68
CA GLY A 118 1.65 11.29 -3.40
C GLY A 118 0.40 12.05 -3.84
N LEU A 119 0.36 13.34 -3.55
CA LEU A 119 -0.46 14.32 -4.25
C LEU A 119 0.32 14.79 -5.47
N GLU A 120 -0.33 15.55 -6.36
CA GLU A 120 0.34 16.28 -7.43
C GLU A 120 1.52 17.09 -6.88
N THR A 121 2.73 16.79 -7.34
CA THR A 121 3.98 17.38 -6.85
C THR A 121 4.67 18.27 -7.88
N ILE A 122 4.17 18.29 -9.11
CA ILE A 122 4.60 19.17 -10.21
C ILE A 122 3.33 19.76 -10.81
N ASN A 123 3.33 21.06 -11.04
CA ASN A 123 2.22 21.78 -11.69
C ASN A 123 2.30 21.71 -13.23
N GLU A 124 1.35 22.29 -13.94
CA GLU A 124 1.31 22.28 -15.41
C GLU A 124 2.49 23.04 -16.04
N GLU A 125 3.13 23.95 -15.32
CA GLU A 125 4.33 24.67 -15.75
C GLU A 125 5.62 23.85 -15.52
N GLY A 126 5.55 22.66 -14.91
CA GLY A 126 6.69 21.83 -14.58
C GLY A 126 7.42 22.20 -13.29
N GLU A 127 6.83 23.09 -12.48
CA GLU A 127 7.43 23.57 -11.25
C GLU A 127 6.95 22.73 -10.03
N PRO A 128 7.83 22.51 -9.01
CA PRO A 128 7.45 21.76 -7.81
C PRO A 128 6.32 22.42 -7.02
N VAL A 129 5.34 21.64 -6.61
CA VAL A 129 4.26 22.05 -5.69
C VAL A 129 4.73 21.85 -4.26
N GLU A 130 5.45 22.81 -3.70
CA GLU A 130 6.17 22.72 -2.42
C GLU A 130 5.30 22.23 -1.25
N LYS A 131 4.03 22.64 -1.17
CA LYS A 131 3.08 22.21 -0.12
C LYS A 131 2.76 20.71 -0.16
N ASN A 132 3.08 20.04 -1.26
CA ASN A 132 2.84 18.61 -1.48
C ASN A 132 4.12 17.79 -1.38
N LEU A 133 5.19 18.37 -0.81
CA LEU A 133 6.50 17.75 -0.67
C LEU A 133 6.94 17.68 0.79
N VAL A 134 7.75 16.67 1.09
CA VAL A 134 8.57 16.61 2.30
C VAL A 134 10.05 16.76 1.92
N GLU A 135 10.82 17.41 2.78
CA GLU A 135 12.27 17.51 2.60
C GLU A 135 12.97 16.67 3.66
N VAL A 136 13.89 15.81 3.23
CA VAL A 136 14.75 14.99 4.06
C VAL A 136 16.17 15.07 3.51
N ASP A 137 17.12 15.47 4.34
CA ASP A 137 18.55 15.63 3.99
C ASP A 137 18.79 16.48 2.72
N GLY A 138 18.00 17.56 2.57
CA GLY A 138 18.11 18.50 1.45
C GLY A 138 17.54 17.99 0.12
N LYS A 139 16.87 16.83 0.11
CA LYS A 139 16.13 16.30 -1.05
C LYS A 139 14.64 16.34 -0.79
N LYS A 140 13.86 16.52 -1.85
CA LYS A 140 12.41 16.60 -1.81
C LYS A 140 11.76 15.33 -2.32
N TYR A 141 10.74 14.85 -1.60
CA TYR A 141 9.99 13.64 -1.90
C TYR A 141 8.48 13.89 -1.79
N SER A 142 7.71 13.16 -2.56
CA SER A 142 6.26 13.07 -2.34
C SER A 142 5.94 12.23 -1.11
N VAL A 143 6.65 11.09 -0.95
CA VAL A 143 6.63 10.22 0.23
C VAL A 143 8.06 9.76 0.52
N TYR A 144 8.45 9.80 1.78
CA TYR A 144 9.73 9.28 2.26
C TYR A 144 9.49 8.23 3.34
N ILE A 145 10.00 7.03 3.11
CA ILE A 145 10.04 5.96 4.09
C ILE A 145 11.50 5.71 4.47
N GLY A 146 11.82 5.85 5.75
CA GLY A 146 13.17 5.66 6.30
C GLY A 146 13.65 4.22 6.22
N GLU A 147 14.77 3.94 6.91
CA GLU A 147 15.34 2.59 7.00
C GLU A 147 14.64 1.73 8.05
N ASN A 148 14.61 0.42 7.84
CA ASN A 148 14.01 -0.56 8.75
C ASN A 148 12.56 -0.22 9.14
N VAL A 149 11.78 0.30 8.22
CA VAL A 149 10.36 0.61 8.43
C VAL A 149 9.50 -0.57 7.99
N SER A 150 8.58 -0.99 8.85
CA SER A 150 7.55 -1.96 8.47
C SER A 150 6.24 -1.24 8.13
N LEU A 151 5.81 -1.36 6.88
CA LEU A 151 4.47 -0.98 6.45
C LEU A 151 3.63 -2.26 6.40
N ALA A 152 2.83 -2.48 7.44
CA ALA A 152 2.07 -3.71 7.59
C ALA A 152 0.84 -3.75 6.67
N HIS A 153 0.29 -4.95 6.47
CA HIS A 153 -0.76 -5.26 5.50
C HIS A 153 -1.84 -4.18 5.39
N GLN A 154 -2.12 -3.73 4.16
CA GLN A 154 -3.15 -2.75 3.82
C GLN A 154 -2.97 -1.37 4.48
N SER A 155 -1.82 -1.06 5.06
CA SER A 155 -1.55 0.30 5.51
C SER A 155 -1.38 1.25 4.32
N GLN A 156 -1.58 2.55 4.56
CA GLN A 156 -1.45 3.57 3.52
C GLN A 156 -0.60 4.73 4.01
N VAL A 157 0.37 5.14 3.20
CA VAL A 157 1.09 6.39 3.39
C VAL A 157 0.88 7.27 2.16
N HIS A 158 0.13 8.35 2.34
CA HIS A 158 -0.20 9.27 1.25
C HIS A 158 0.43 10.63 1.50
N GLY A 159 1.25 11.05 0.54
CA GLY A 159 2.02 12.29 0.62
C GLY A 159 1.18 13.58 0.68
N PRO A 160 1.85 14.70 1.05
CA PRO A 160 3.24 14.78 1.51
C PRO A 160 3.42 14.08 2.85
N ALA A 161 4.27 13.07 2.92
CA ALA A 161 4.44 12.31 4.16
C ALA A 161 5.85 11.77 4.31
N SER A 162 6.33 11.69 5.56
CA SER A 162 7.57 10.99 5.89
C SER A 162 7.37 10.07 7.08
N VAL A 163 8.03 8.92 7.04
CA VAL A 163 8.11 7.96 8.14
C VAL A 163 9.59 7.79 8.48
N GLY A 164 9.96 8.06 9.73
CA GLY A 164 11.32 7.94 10.23
C GLY A 164 11.75 6.48 10.40
N ASN A 165 13.03 6.29 10.66
CA ASN A 165 13.66 4.97 10.78
C ASN A 165 13.07 4.13 11.92
N ASP A 166 13.21 2.82 11.80
CA ASP A 166 12.85 1.85 12.83
C ASP A 166 11.39 1.93 13.31
N THR A 167 10.50 2.36 12.41
CA THR A 167 9.09 2.65 12.70
C THR A 167 8.17 1.57 12.16
N PHE A 168 7.13 1.23 12.93
CA PHE A 168 6.09 0.27 12.55
C PHE A 168 4.78 0.98 12.23
N ILE A 169 4.31 0.86 11.00
CA ILE A 169 2.99 1.31 10.55
C ILE A 169 2.08 0.08 10.50
N GLY A 170 1.20 -0.05 11.49
CA GLY A 170 0.34 -1.21 11.72
C GLY A 170 -0.64 -1.48 10.59
N MET A 171 -1.27 -2.67 10.63
CA MET A 171 -2.23 -3.10 9.61
C MET A 171 -3.37 -2.10 9.47
N GLN A 172 -3.70 -1.71 8.23
CA GLN A 172 -4.75 -0.73 7.92
C GLN A 172 -4.55 0.65 8.56
N ALA A 173 -3.35 0.96 9.07
CA ALA A 173 -3.06 2.29 9.57
C ALA A 173 -2.93 3.28 8.40
N PHE A 174 -3.23 4.55 8.67
CA PHE A 174 -3.27 5.61 7.67
C PHE A 174 -2.41 6.80 8.05
N VAL A 175 -1.50 7.18 7.17
CA VAL A 175 -0.66 8.37 7.31
C VAL A 175 -0.95 9.30 6.12
N PHE A 176 -1.43 10.51 6.40
CA PHE A 176 -1.76 11.50 5.38
C PHE A 176 -1.27 12.89 5.76
N LYS A 177 -0.47 13.50 4.90
CA LYS A 177 0.09 14.84 5.13
C LYS A 177 0.80 14.98 6.49
N SER A 178 1.47 13.91 6.92
CA SER A 178 2.04 13.80 8.26
C SER A 178 3.50 13.42 8.22
N LYS A 179 4.22 13.80 9.28
CA LYS A 179 5.59 13.35 9.54
C LYS A 179 5.57 12.44 10.76
N ILE A 180 5.97 11.20 10.60
CA ILE A 180 6.14 10.26 11.70
C ILE A 180 7.62 10.19 12.05
N GLY A 181 7.95 10.35 13.32
CA GLY A 181 9.32 10.29 13.82
C GLY A 181 9.95 8.91 13.74
N ASN A 182 11.16 8.79 14.27
CA ASN A 182 11.86 7.51 14.37
C ASN A 182 11.35 6.68 15.55
N ASN A 183 11.53 5.37 15.48
CA ASN A 183 11.16 4.43 16.56
C ASN A 183 9.70 4.62 17.01
N CYS A 184 8.79 4.88 16.08
CA CYS A 184 7.38 5.05 16.35
C CYS A 184 6.60 3.76 16.07
N VAL A 185 5.41 3.65 16.68
CA VAL A 185 4.44 2.58 16.36
C VAL A 185 3.08 3.20 16.12
N LEU A 186 2.52 2.99 14.93
CA LEU A 186 1.11 3.16 14.70
C LEU A 186 0.46 1.77 14.85
N GLU A 187 -0.35 1.59 15.87
CA GLU A 187 -1.05 0.32 16.08
C GLU A 187 -2.11 0.10 14.97
N PRO A 188 -2.65 -1.11 14.80
CA PRO A 188 -3.61 -1.39 13.74
C PRO A 188 -4.77 -0.40 13.68
N THR A 189 -5.11 0.04 12.47
CA THR A 189 -6.20 1.01 12.18
C THR A 189 -6.00 2.41 12.78
N ALA A 190 -4.82 2.73 13.33
CA ALA A 190 -4.48 4.08 13.76
C ALA A 190 -4.31 5.03 12.56
N ALA A 191 -4.59 6.31 12.76
CA ALA A 191 -4.41 7.32 11.71
C ALA A 191 -3.69 8.58 12.21
N ALA A 192 -2.76 9.09 11.40
CA ALA A 192 -2.12 10.39 11.58
C ALA A 192 -2.43 11.26 10.37
N ILE A 193 -3.10 12.41 10.58
CA ILE A 193 -3.56 13.30 9.51
C ILE A 193 -3.14 14.74 9.79
N GLY A 194 -2.22 15.25 8.97
CA GLY A 194 -1.77 16.65 9.04
C GLY A 194 -0.93 16.99 10.28
N VAL A 195 -0.26 16.01 10.89
CA VAL A 195 0.48 16.18 12.14
C VAL A 195 1.93 15.71 12.04
N THR A 196 2.76 16.16 12.98
CA THR A 196 4.10 15.61 13.21
C THR A 196 4.08 14.81 14.50
N VAL A 197 4.31 13.50 14.40
CA VAL A 197 4.43 12.60 15.55
C VAL A 197 5.89 12.59 15.98
N PRO A 198 6.21 12.95 17.24
CA PRO A 198 7.58 12.94 17.74
C PRO A 198 8.18 11.52 17.78
N ASP A 199 9.51 11.43 17.80
CA ASP A 199 10.23 10.16 17.96
C ASP A 199 9.79 9.38 19.19
N GLY A 200 9.81 8.05 19.11
CA GLY A 200 9.54 7.16 20.23
C GLY A 200 8.11 7.18 20.76
N ARG A 201 7.15 7.59 19.93
CA ARG A 201 5.73 7.65 20.32
C ARG A 201 4.94 6.52 19.66
N TYR A 202 3.80 6.15 20.27
CA TYR A 202 2.87 5.27 19.60
C TYR A 202 1.46 5.87 19.54
N ILE A 203 0.75 5.56 18.45
CA ILE A 203 -0.67 5.88 18.30
C ILE A 203 -1.45 4.59 18.59
N PRO A 204 -2.29 4.55 19.65
CA PRO A 204 -3.08 3.37 19.97
C PRO A 204 -4.04 2.95 18.87
N ALA A 205 -4.38 1.66 18.81
CA ALA A 205 -5.26 1.08 17.80
C ALA A 205 -6.59 1.85 17.67
N GLY A 206 -6.99 2.11 16.42
CA GLY A 206 -8.23 2.81 16.10
C GLY A 206 -8.23 4.31 16.44
N THR A 207 -7.13 4.86 16.96
CA THR A 207 -7.02 6.30 17.28
C THR A 207 -6.73 7.12 16.03
N VAL A 208 -7.46 8.23 15.85
CA VAL A 208 -7.23 9.20 14.77
C VAL A 208 -6.67 10.48 15.38
N VAL A 209 -5.44 10.84 15.01
CA VAL A 209 -4.72 12.05 15.47
C VAL A 209 -4.77 13.08 14.36
N THR A 210 -5.40 14.25 14.65
CA THR A 210 -5.64 15.31 13.65
C THR A 210 -5.14 16.69 14.07
N SER A 211 -4.64 16.81 15.29
CA SER A 211 -4.06 18.05 15.79
C SER A 211 -2.66 17.83 16.36
N GLN A 212 -1.81 18.86 16.30
CA GLN A 212 -0.46 18.78 16.86
C GLN A 212 -0.49 18.61 18.38
N ASP A 213 -1.46 19.23 19.04
CA ASP A 213 -1.66 19.08 20.49
C ASP A 213 -1.95 17.61 20.91
N GLU A 214 -2.64 16.85 20.09
CA GLU A 214 -2.86 15.40 20.29
C GLU A 214 -1.58 14.63 20.03
N ALA A 215 -0.87 14.94 18.93
CA ALA A 215 0.38 14.29 18.56
C ALA A 215 1.47 14.46 19.64
N ASP A 216 1.59 15.67 20.20
CA ASP A 216 2.57 15.98 21.25
C ASP A 216 2.29 15.25 22.58
N LYS A 217 1.03 14.84 22.82
CA LYS A 217 0.59 14.12 24.03
C LYS A 217 0.52 12.61 23.85
N LEU A 218 0.89 12.09 22.70
CA LEU A 218 0.92 10.65 22.46
C LEU A 218 1.82 9.94 23.48
N PRO A 219 1.46 8.74 23.89
CA PRO A 219 2.24 7.99 24.86
C PRO A 219 3.61 7.61 24.30
N GLU A 220 4.59 7.54 25.21
CA GLU A 220 5.96 7.12 24.89
C GLU A 220 6.07 5.60 24.81
N ILE A 221 6.92 5.10 23.93
CA ILE A 221 7.31 3.71 23.89
C ILE A 221 8.31 3.46 25.02
N THR A 222 7.81 2.89 26.11
CA THR A 222 8.61 2.52 27.29
C THR A 222 9.05 1.06 27.25
N ASP A 223 9.85 0.63 28.23
CA ASP A 223 10.27 -0.77 28.32
C ASP A 223 9.10 -1.74 28.52
N ASP A 224 8.00 -1.28 29.13
CA ASP A 224 6.79 -2.08 29.37
C ASP A 224 5.81 -2.06 28.20
N TYR A 225 6.10 -1.34 27.11
CA TYR A 225 5.21 -1.29 25.96
C TYR A 225 5.18 -2.64 25.22
N ALA A 226 4.00 -3.22 25.09
CA ALA A 226 3.82 -4.58 24.60
C ALA A 226 4.35 -4.82 23.18
N TYR A 227 4.35 -3.79 22.31
CA TYR A 227 4.77 -3.88 20.91
C TYR A 227 6.13 -3.24 20.63
N LYS A 228 6.93 -2.96 21.66
CA LYS A 228 8.25 -2.31 21.56
C LYS A 228 9.17 -2.96 20.53
N HIS A 229 9.20 -4.29 20.48
CA HIS A 229 10.07 -5.06 19.59
C HIS A 229 9.38 -5.58 18.33
N THR A 230 8.15 -5.16 18.05
CA THR A 230 7.38 -5.67 16.91
C THR A 230 8.07 -5.32 15.60
N ASN A 231 8.53 -4.07 15.45
CA ASN A 231 9.18 -3.64 14.21
C ASN A 231 10.46 -4.44 13.92
N GLU A 232 11.34 -4.58 14.90
CA GLU A 232 12.58 -5.34 14.78
C GLU A 232 12.32 -6.79 14.30
N ALA A 233 11.34 -7.46 14.90
CA ALA A 233 10.96 -8.82 14.53
C ALA A 233 10.42 -8.89 13.10
N VAL A 234 9.58 -7.94 12.69
CA VAL A 234 8.99 -7.89 11.35
C VAL A 234 10.05 -7.57 10.30
N VAL A 235 10.94 -6.62 10.55
CA VAL A 235 12.08 -6.31 9.68
C VAL A 235 12.96 -7.54 9.48
N TYR A 236 13.35 -8.23 10.56
CA TYR A 236 14.13 -9.46 10.48
C TYR A 236 13.49 -10.50 9.55
N VAL A 237 12.20 -10.75 9.69
CA VAL A 237 11.47 -11.71 8.85
C VAL A 237 11.50 -11.26 7.38
N ASN A 238 11.19 -10.01 7.10
CA ASN A 238 11.04 -9.53 5.72
C ASN A 238 12.37 -9.42 4.96
N VAL A 239 13.44 -9.01 5.62
CA VAL A 239 14.79 -9.03 5.04
C VAL A 239 15.20 -10.46 4.64
N ASN A 240 14.93 -11.45 5.50
CA ASN A 240 15.21 -12.85 5.18
C ASN A 240 14.29 -13.40 4.08
N LEU A 241 13.04 -12.93 3.99
CA LEU A 241 12.15 -13.29 2.88
C LEU A 241 12.66 -12.71 1.56
N ALA A 242 13.07 -11.43 1.52
CA ALA A 242 13.66 -10.83 0.33
C ALA A 242 14.89 -11.61 -0.16
N GLU A 243 15.79 -11.96 0.74
CA GLU A 243 16.95 -12.78 0.42
C GLU A 243 16.56 -14.19 -0.08
N GLY A 244 15.56 -14.80 0.58
CA GLY A 244 15.09 -16.15 0.23
C GLY A 244 14.46 -16.21 -1.16
N TYR A 245 13.58 -15.27 -1.48
CA TYR A 245 12.93 -15.17 -2.80
C TYR A 245 13.95 -14.86 -3.90
N ASN A 246 14.90 -13.95 -3.65
CA ASN A 246 15.96 -13.64 -4.62
C ASN A 246 16.89 -14.84 -4.92
N LYS A 247 17.05 -15.78 -3.98
CA LYS A 247 17.81 -17.01 -4.22
C LYS A 247 17.01 -18.08 -4.96
N ALA A 248 15.69 -18.00 -4.93
CA ALA A 248 14.78 -18.96 -5.57
C ALA A 248 14.40 -18.59 -7.00
N SER A 249 14.58 -17.33 -7.39
CA SER A 249 14.36 -16.79 -8.74
C SER A 249 15.59 -17.02 -9.63
#